data_1ec526cd8ffbee5373f09f2c88564c3c
#
_entry.id   1ec526cd8ffbee5373f09f2c88564c3c
#
_cell.length_a   1.000
_cell.length_b   1.000
_cell.length_c   1.000
_cell.angle_alpha   90.00
_cell.angle_beta   90.00
_cell.angle_gamma   90.00
#
_symmetry.space_group_name_H-M   'P 1'
#
loop_
_entity.id
_entity.type
_entity.pdbx_description
1 polymer ?
#
loop_
_entity_poly.entity_id
_entity_poly.type
_entity_poly.pdbx_seq_one_letter_code
_entity_poly.pdbx_strand_id
1 'polypeptide(L)'
;MKQYNILDYGAIADGVTNNAAAIQQAIDEASVEGGRVVIPQGRYLSGTLILKSNIDFHLEKGAVLVSSLNEEDILDFARLFEDDNACTGWDGGCFLFACHEENITISGEGIIYGQGDKVFIDDDVDGGAHECPLSVTAFRPRTTFLEDVTNLTVRDITIQDAAFWTLHMAGCHHVRVQDIKILNDVRGANNDGIDPDCCKDVLITGCLVKTGDDAIVIKTTKPMTQRYGASENIVISNCILYSHDSALKIGTETHGDIRNIILSDCVIKDCSRGVGIWVRDGATIEDIHIHHVTGNVLKYADGVGEYGTRMWWGNGEPIFIDVTYRNSEHRFPGKIRNITFDHIYMKAESSIFVAGEADTEVEHVQLTDLNITMRSQGTQKSGYFDEQPSEKNVYEHTIPAVYARYADDLVVSGRVQYEEPYNVENNPLQQVENCKNTQISMQKV
;
A
#
# COMPACT_ATOMS: atom_id res chain seq x y z
N MET A 1 -22.08 -4.88 -26.16
CA MET A 1 -21.00 -5.83 -25.85
C MET A 1 -21.65 -7.19 -25.66
N LYS A 2 -21.15 -8.22 -26.32
CA LYS A 2 -21.64 -9.60 -26.17
C LYS A 2 -21.36 -10.07 -24.75
N GLN A 3 -22.27 -10.86 -24.18
CA GLN A 3 -22.15 -11.38 -22.82
C GLN A 3 -21.89 -12.89 -22.85
N TYR A 4 -21.01 -13.33 -21.97
CA TYR A 4 -20.61 -14.72 -21.78
C TYR A 4 -20.86 -15.05 -20.31
N ASN A 5 -22.04 -15.63 -20.04
CA ASN A 5 -22.44 -15.98 -18.67
C ASN A 5 -21.78 -17.30 -18.26
N ILE A 6 -21.06 -17.32 -17.14
CA ILE A 6 -20.35 -18.51 -16.69
C ILE A 6 -21.25 -19.73 -16.45
N LEU A 7 -22.54 -19.51 -16.20
CA LEU A 7 -23.52 -20.61 -16.06
C LEU A 7 -23.70 -21.39 -17.36
N ASP A 8 -23.56 -20.73 -18.51
CA ASP A 8 -23.66 -21.37 -19.83
C ASP A 8 -22.48 -22.33 -20.10
N TYR A 9 -21.40 -22.18 -19.32
CA TYR A 9 -20.18 -23.01 -19.34
C TYR A 9 -20.16 -24.04 -18.23
N GLY A 10 -21.23 -24.15 -17.44
CA GLY A 10 -21.37 -25.17 -16.42
C GLY A 10 -20.86 -24.76 -15.03
N ALA A 11 -20.66 -23.46 -14.77
CA ALA A 11 -20.33 -22.99 -13.41
C ALA A 11 -21.44 -23.28 -12.42
N ILE A 12 -21.08 -23.65 -11.18
CA ILE A 12 -22.00 -24.04 -10.11
C ILE A 12 -21.80 -23.09 -8.93
N ALA A 13 -22.87 -22.42 -8.52
CA ALA A 13 -22.88 -21.41 -7.46
C ALA A 13 -23.03 -21.98 -6.04
N ASP A 14 -22.37 -23.08 -5.73
CA ASP A 14 -22.49 -23.77 -4.43
C ASP A 14 -21.42 -23.37 -3.40
N GLY A 15 -20.42 -22.58 -3.82
CA GLY A 15 -19.30 -22.13 -2.99
C GLY A 15 -18.25 -23.21 -2.67
N VAL A 16 -18.37 -24.40 -3.26
CA VAL A 16 -17.52 -25.56 -2.99
C VAL A 16 -16.88 -26.11 -4.28
N THR A 17 -17.66 -26.20 -5.35
CA THR A 17 -17.19 -26.69 -6.65
C THR A 17 -16.17 -25.71 -7.21
N ASN A 18 -14.98 -26.20 -7.62
CA ASN A 18 -14.01 -25.38 -8.31
C ASN A 18 -14.48 -25.09 -9.75
N ASN A 19 -14.76 -23.81 -10.02
CA ASN A 19 -15.31 -23.33 -11.28
C ASN A 19 -14.25 -22.80 -12.25
N ALA A 20 -12.96 -22.95 -11.94
CA ALA A 20 -11.88 -22.36 -12.74
C ALA A 20 -11.99 -22.69 -14.22
N ALA A 21 -12.24 -23.95 -14.57
CA ALA A 21 -12.36 -24.37 -15.97
C ALA A 21 -13.56 -23.71 -16.70
N ALA A 22 -14.72 -23.65 -16.05
CA ALA A 22 -15.92 -23.03 -16.65
C ALA A 22 -15.75 -21.50 -16.82
N ILE A 23 -15.20 -20.83 -15.83
CA ILE A 23 -14.96 -19.39 -15.90
C ILE A 23 -13.85 -19.09 -16.93
N GLN A 24 -12.78 -19.87 -16.95
CA GLN A 24 -11.70 -19.69 -17.92
C GLN A 24 -12.18 -19.87 -19.35
N GLN A 25 -13.05 -20.85 -19.63
CA GLN A 25 -13.64 -21.01 -20.95
C GLN A 25 -14.45 -19.78 -21.38
N ALA A 26 -15.23 -19.18 -20.49
CA ALA A 26 -15.95 -17.94 -20.75
C ALA A 26 -14.99 -16.77 -21.06
N ILE A 27 -13.89 -16.67 -20.32
CA ILE A 27 -12.83 -15.66 -20.55
C ILE A 27 -12.21 -15.87 -21.93
N ASP A 28 -11.83 -17.12 -22.25
CA ASP A 28 -11.17 -17.47 -23.51
C ASP A 28 -12.05 -17.15 -24.73
N GLU A 29 -13.31 -17.47 -24.68
CA GLU A 29 -14.25 -17.13 -25.75
C GLU A 29 -14.55 -15.61 -25.84
N ALA A 30 -14.68 -14.93 -24.68
CA ALA A 30 -14.93 -13.50 -24.66
C ALA A 30 -13.76 -12.70 -25.24
N SER A 31 -12.52 -13.13 -25.05
CA SER A 31 -11.32 -12.43 -25.52
C SER A 31 -11.17 -12.42 -27.05
N VAL A 32 -11.75 -13.39 -27.76
CA VAL A 32 -11.61 -13.52 -29.23
C VAL A 32 -12.31 -12.39 -29.98
N GLU A 33 -13.51 -12.00 -29.55
CA GLU A 33 -14.33 -10.98 -30.21
C GLU A 33 -14.46 -9.69 -29.38
N GLY A 34 -13.96 -9.72 -28.16
CA GLY A 34 -14.22 -8.70 -27.15
C GLY A 34 -15.61 -8.85 -26.54
N GLY A 35 -15.68 -9.00 -25.20
CA GLY A 35 -16.96 -9.25 -24.54
C GLY A 35 -16.96 -9.04 -23.04
N ARG A 36 -18.14 -9.21 -22.46
CA ARG A 36 -18.31 -9.21 -21.01
C ARG A 36 -18.45 -10.65 -20.51
N VAL A 37 -17.55 -11.07 -19.65
CA VAL A 37 -17.70 -12.29 -18.85
C VAL A 37 -18.56 -11.96 -17.65
N VAL A 38 -19.73 -12.59 -17.53
CA VAL A 38 -20.69 -12.30 -16.47
C VAL A 38 -20.63 -13.38 -15.40
N ILE A 39 -20.33 -12.95 -14.17
CA ILE A 39 -20.45 -13.78 -12.96
C ILE A 39 -21.74 -13.34 -12.25
N PRO A 40 -22.83 -14.09 -12.39
CA PRO A 40 -24.12 -13.72 -11.81
C PRO A 40 -24.17 -13.93 -10.31
N GLN A 41 -25.25 -13.49 -9.67
CA GLN A 41 -25.47 -13.70 -8.25
C GLN A 41 -25.24 -15.15 -7.87
N GLY A 42 -24.44 -15.39 -6.80
CA GLY A 42 -24.08 -16.71 -6.29
C GLY A 42 -22.69 -16.72 -5.69
N ARG A 43 -22.26 -17.88 -5.18
CA ARG A 43 -20.94 -18.04 -4.59
C ARG A 43 -20.12 -19.07 -5.38
N TYR A 44 -19.05 -18.64 -5.99
CA TYR A 44 -18.26 -19.44 -6.93
C TYR A 44 -16.83 -19.60 -6.40
N LEU A 45 -16.47 -20.79 -5.93
CA LEU A 45 -15.06 -21.12 -5.65
C LEU A 45 -14.32 -21.30 -6.97
N SER A 46 -13.10 -20.78 -7.04
CA SER A 46 -12.26 -20.93 -8.23
C SER A 46 -10.78 -20.96 -7.87
N GLY A 47 -10.01 -21.74 -8.59
CA GLY A 47 -8.56 -21.59 -8.70
C GLY A 47 -8.20 -20.37 -9.53
N THR A 48 -6.92 -20.28 -9.94
CA THR A 48 -6.42 -19.17 -10.77
C THR A 48 -7.24 -18.97 -12.03
N LEU A 49 -7.57 -17.72 -12.30
CA LEU A 49 -8.18 -17.26 -13.55
C LEU A 49 -7.20 -16.37 -14.31
N ILE A 50 -6.95 -16.71 -15.57
CA ILE A 50 -6.08 -15.93 -16.46
C ILE A 50 -6.94 -14.99 -17.27
N LEU A 51 -6.91 -13.71 -16.91
CA LEU A 51 -7.62 -12.66 -17.64
C LEU A 51 -6.90 -12.37 -18.95
N LYS A 52 -7.65 -12.11 -20.00
CA LYS A 52 -7.15 -11.87 -21.36
C LYS A 52 -7.61 -10.53 -21.91
N SER A 53 -7.00 -10.12 -22.99
CA SER A 53 -7.29 -8.84 -23.65
C SER A 53 -8.74 -8.70 -24.08
N ASN A 54 -9.19 -7.45 -24.11
CA ASN A 54 -10.48 -7.01 -24.65
C ASN A 54 -11.72 -7.55 -23.92
N ILE A 55 -11.60 -7.80 -22.60
CA ILE A 55 -12.73 -8.28 -21.79
C ILE A 55 -13.16 -7.30 -20.71
N ASP A 56 -14.44 -7.36 -20.37
CA ASP A 56 -14.99 -6.83 -19.11
C ASP A 56 -15.38 -8.03 -18.22
N PHE A 57 -14.54 -8.31 -17.23
CA PHE A 57 -14.77 -9.35 -16.22
C PHE A 57 -15.69 -8.77 -15.14
N HIS A 58 -16.97 -9.10 -15.22
CA HIS A 58 -18.05 -8.42 -14.53
C HIS A 58 -18.73 -9.30 -13.48
N LEU A 59 -18.66 -8.87 -12.22
CA LEU A 59 -19.37 -9.51 -11.11
C LEU A 59 -20.67 -8.76 -10.82
N GLU A 60 -21.80 -9.41 -11.05
CA GLU A 60 -23.09 -8.83 -10.72
C GLU A 60 -23.28 -8.65 -9.21
N LYS A 61 -24.23 -7.80 -8.82
CA LYS A 61 -24.62 -7.62 -7.42
C LYS A 61 -25.02 -8.94 -6.78
N GLY A 62 -24.40 -9.29 -5.66
CA GLY A 62 -24.59 -10.55 -4.97
C GLY A 62 -23.76 -11.72 -5.53
N ALA A 63 -22.93 -11.51 -6.52
CA ALA A 63 -21.88 -12.45 -6.89
C ALA A 63 -20.74 -12.41 -5.89
N VAL A 64 -20.23 -13.56 -5.49
CA VAL A 64 -19.02 -13.72 -4.66
C VAL A 64 -18.10 -14.73 -5.35
N LEU A 65 -17.03 -14.23 -5.90
CA LEU A 65 -15.95 -15.04 -6.48
C LEU A 65 -14.90 -15.32 -5.40
N VAL A 66 -14.73 -16.59 -5.05
CA VAL A 66 -13.94 -17.05 -3.91
C VAL A 66 -12.62 -17.64 -4.41
N SER A 67 -11.50 -17.15 -3.93
CA SER A 67 -10.17 -17.74 -4.19
C SER A 67 -10.07 -19.12 -3.52
N SER A 68 -9.60 -20.13 -4.24
CA SER A 68 -9.17 -21.38 -3.58
C SER A 68 -7.94 -21.11 -2.72
N LEU A 69 -7.87 -21.80 -1.57
CA LEU A 69 -6.66 -21.88 -0.74
C LEU A 69 -5.93 -23.21 -0.91
N ASN A 70 -6.41 -24.06 -1.83
CA ASN A 70 -5.68 -25.27 -2.21
C ASN A 70 -4.57 -24.88 -3.20
N GLU A 71 -3.32 -25.12 -2.83
CA GLU A 71 -2.14 -24.77 -3.63
C GLU A 71 -2.17 -25.36 -5.03
N GLU A 72 -2.74 -26.57 -5.19
CA GLU A 72 -2.87 -27.24 -6.49
C GLU A 72 -3.81 -26.50 -7.47
N ASP A 73 -4.75 -25.70 -6.96
CA ASP A 73 -5.68 -24.89 -7.74
C ASP A 73 -5.09 -23.55 -8.18
N ILE A 74 -3.97 -23.13 -7.59
CA ILE A 74 -3.39 -21.81 -7.76
C ILE A 74 -2.13 -21.90 -8.64
N LEU A 75 -2.15 -21.13 -9.73
CA LEU A 75 -1.01 -21.03 -10.62
C LEU A 75 0.13 -20.28 -9.93
N ASP A 76 1.27 -20.95 -9.82
CA ASP A 76 2.51 -20.32 -9.40
C ASP A 76 3.11 -19.55 -10.59
N PHE A 77 2.80 -18.26 -10.67
CA PHE A 77 3.28 -17.41 -11.76
C PHE A 77 4.81 -17.20 -11.73
N ALA A 78 5.47 -17.47 -10.61
CA ALA A 78 6.93 -17.46 -10.55
C ALA A 78 7.57 -18.46 -11.52
N ARG A 79 6.86 -19.55 -11.84
CA ARG A 79 7.30 -20.53 -12.85
C ARG A 79 7.13 -20.05 -14.29
N LEU A 80 6.39 -18.95 -14.50
CA LEU A 80 6.22 -18.35 -15.83
C LEU A 80 7.37 -17.43 -16.20
N PHE A 81 8.21 -17.06 -15.25
CA PHE A 81 9.37 -16.20 -15.43
C PHE A 81 10.63 -17.03 -15.19
N GLU A 82 11.53 -17.07 -16.17
CA GLU A 82 12.80 -17.80 -16.09
C GLU A 82 13.81 -17.23 -15.09
N ASP A 83 13.48 -16.12 -14.44
CA ASP A 83 14.35 -15.42 -13.50
C ASP A 83 14.08 -15.82 -12.06
N ASP A 84 15.14 -16.04 -11.28
CA ASP A 84 15.18 -16.14 -9.81
C ASP A 84 14.76 -14.80 -9.17
N ASN A 85 13.51 -14.44 -9.28
CA ASN A 85 13.04 -13.13 -8.89
C ASN A 85 12.61 -13.05 -7.44
N ALA A 86 12.96 -11.94 -6.81
CA ALA A 86 12.62 -11.64 -5.43
C ALA A 86 11.10 -11.66 -5.13
N CYS A 87 10.24 -11.50 -6.12
CA CYS A 87 8.81 -11.76 -5.99
C CYS A 87 8.50 -13.23 -5.66
N THR A 88 9.43 -14.13 -5.91
CA THR A 88 9.29 -15.57 -5.67
C THR A 88 9.67 -16.02 -4.27
N GLY A 89 10.32 -15.18 -3.49
CA GLY A 89 10.60 -15.46 -2.08
C GLY A 89 9.36 -15.41 -1.19
N TRP A 90 8.24 -15.02 -1.76
CA TRP A 90 6.92 -14.94 -1.15
C TRP A 90 6.02 -15.86 -1.94
N ASP A 91 5.15 -16.60 -1.31
CA ASP A 91 4.20 -17.55 -1.90
C ASP A 91 3.77 -17.17 -3.33
N GLY A 92 4.29 -17.89 -4.31
CA GLY A 92 4.30 -17.51 -5.74
C GLY A 92 2.97 -17.61 -6.46
N GLY A 93 1.86 -17.76 -5.76
CA GLY A 93 0.53 -17.97 -6.35
C GLY A 93 -0.30 -16.70 -6.49
N CYS A 94 -1.22 -16.72 -7.45
CA CYS A 94 -2.15 -15.62 -7.70
C CYS A 94 -3.54 -16.14 -8.11
N PHE A 95 -4.58 -15.49 -7.60
CA PHE A 95 -5.96 -15.84 -7.93
C PHE A 95 -6.39 -15.26 -9.28
N LEU A 96 -6.32 -13.93 -9.47
CA LEU A 96 -6.57 -13.29 -10.76
C LEU A 96 -5.25 -12.85 -11.38
N PHE A 97 -4.94 -13.38 -12.52
CA PHE A 97 -3.69 -13.18 -13.22
C PHE A 97 -3.90 -12.62 -14.63
N ALA A 98 -3.05 -11.67 -15.04
CA ALA A 98 -2.90 -11.24 -16.43
C ALA A 98 -1.43 -10.94 -16.70
N CYS A 99 -0.95 -11.19 -17.92
CA CYS A 99 0.41 -10.86 -18.31
C CYS A 99 0.47 -10.58 -19.81
N HIS A 100 1.03 -9.39 -20.17
CA HIS A 100 1.16 -8.91 -21.55
C HIS A 100 -0.19 -8.79 -22.28
N GLU A 101 -1.18 -8.20 -21.62
CA GLU A 101 -2.56 -8.08 -22.11
C GLU A 101 -2.97 -6.60 -22.28
N GLU A 102 -4.10 -6.36 -22.93
CA GLU A 102 -4.63 -5.00 -23.11
C GLU A 102 -6.15 -4.92 -22.97
N ASN A 103 -6.66 -3.73 -22.65
CA ASN A 103 -8.09 -3.44 -22.59
C ASN A 103 -8.86 -4.37 -21.64
N ILE A 104 -8.34 -4.58 -20.42
CA ILE A 104 -9.01 -5.37 -19.39
C ILE A 104 -9.81 -4.44 -18.48
N THR A 105 -11.07 -4.80 -18.25
CA THR A 105 -11.90 -4.21 -17.20
C THR A 105 -12.27 -5.29 -16.18
N ILE A 106 -12.10 -4.98 -14.88
CA ILE A 106 -12.69 -5.74 -13.77
C ILE A 106 -13.76 -4.84 -13.18
N SER A 107 -15.03 -5.26 -13.18
CA SER A 107 -16.15 -4.37 -12.85
C SER A 107 -17.28 -5.05 -12.10
N GLY A 108 -18.21 -4.25 -11.62
CA GLY A 108 -19.49 -4.70 -11.06
C GLY A 108 -19.63 -4.44 -9.56
N GLU A 109 -20.80 -4.85 -9.00
CA GLU A 109 -21.12 -4.64 -7.59
C GLU A 109 -20.93 -5.93 -6.76
N GLY A 110 -20.24 -6.93 -7.30
CA GLY A 110 -19.94 -8.19 -6.61
C GLY A 110 -18.69 -8.11 -5.75
N ILE A 111 -18.31 -9.26 -5.21
CA ILE A 111 -17.19 -9.42 -4.27
C ILE A 111 -16.17 -10.40 -4.82
N ILE A 112 -14.90 -10.02 -4.82
CA ILE A 112 -13.75 -10.92 -4.92
C ILE A 112 -13.30 -11.20 -3.48
N TYR A 113 -13.34 -12.46 -3.06
CA TYR A 113 -13.07 -12.86 -1.69
C TYR A 113 -11.82 -13.73 -1.61
N GLY A 114 -10.76 -13.19 -0.98
CA GLY A 114 -9.44 -13.80 -0.92
C GLY A 114 -9.27 -14.87 0.16
N GLN A 115 -10.24 -15.02 1.07
CA GLN A 115 -10.22 -15.98 2.19
C GLN A 115 -9.08 -15.77 3.22
N GLY A 116 -8.54 -14.55 3.34
CA GLY A 116 -7.50 -14.22 4.33
C GLY A 116 -7.90 -14.54 5.77
N ASP A 117 -9.19 -14.40 6.10
CA ASP A 117 -9.77 -14.78 7.39
C ASP A 117 -9.59 -16.26 7.77
N LYS A 118 -9.17 -17.10 6.83
CA LYS A 118 -8.85 -18.51 7.05
C LYS A 118 -7.34 -18.81 7.08
N VAL A 119 -6.54 -17.85 6.70
CA VAL A 119 -5.08 -17.97 6.63
C VAL A 119 -4.41 -17.31 7.83
N PHE A 120 -5.01 -16.23 8.31
CA PHE A 120 -4.53 -15.51 9.49
C PHE A 120 -5.14 -16.09 10.76
N ILE A 121 -4.31 -16.35 11.75
CA ILE A 121 -4.77 -16.79 13.08
C ILE A 121 -4.24 -15.86 14.16
N ASP A 122 -5.10 -15.56 15.11
CA ASP A 122 -4.72 -14.92 16.36
C ASP A 122 -4.12 -15.99 17.31
N ASP A 123 -2.84 -15.90 17.55
CA ASP A 123 -2.09 -16.78 18.42
C ASP A 123 -1.76 -16.15 19.78
N ASP A 124 -2.48 -15.08 20.13
CA ASP A 124 -2.34 -14.33 21.39
C ASP A 124 -0.92 -13.83 21.69
N VAL A 125 -0.06 -13.65 20.69
CA VAL A 125 1.32 -13.17 20.90
C VAL A 125 1.33 -11.79 21.55
N ASP A 126 0.33 -10.96 21.24
CA ASP A 126 0.15 -9.64 21.84
C ASP A 126 -0.63 -9.65 23.16
N GLY A 127 -0.84 -10.82 23.74
CA GLY A 127 -1.62 -10.97 24.97
C GLY A 127 -3.10 -10.59 24.82
N GLY A 128 -3.63 -10.65 23.58
CA GLY A 128 -5.00 -10.29 23.25
C GLY A 128 -5.21 -8.79 23.09
N ALA A 129 -4.15 -7.99 23.02
CA ALA A 129 -4.23 -6.53 22.77
C ALA A 129 -4.69 -6.20 21.33
N HIS A 130 -4.63 -7.17 20.42
CA HIS A 130 -5.04 -7.05 19.02
C HIS A 130 -4.34 -5.94 18.24
N GLU A 131 -3.10 -5.65 18.60
CA GLU A 131 -2.31 -4.57 18.02
C GLU A 131 -1.20 -5.06 17.07
N CYS A 132 -0.73 -6.30 17.21
CA CYS A 132 0.28 -6.86 16.32
C CYS A 132 -0.33 -7.62 15.13
N PRO A 133 0.44 -7.82 14.03
CA PRO A 133 0.00 -8.66 12.91
C PRO A 133 -0.33 -10.09 13.33
N LEU A 134 -1.35 -10.67 12.71
CA LEU A 134 -1.72 -12.07 12.90
C LEU A 134 -0.67 -13.02 12.33
N SER A 135 -0.57 -14.22 12.90
CA SER A 135 0.26 -15.28 12.33
C SER A 135 -0.29 -15.78 11.00
N VAL A 136 0.63 -16.02 10.07
CA VAL A 136 0.31 -16.71 8.81
C VAL A 136 0.53 -18.20 8.99
N THR A 137 -0.48 -19.02 8.74
CA THR A 137 -0.47 -20.45 9.06
C THR A 137 -0.60 -21.38 7.87
N ALA A 138 -0.92 -20.84 6.70
CA ALA A 138 -1.19 -21.64 5.51
C ALA A 138 -0.66 -20.94 4.24
N PHE A 139 -0.73 -21.64 3.13
CA PHE A 139 -0.53 -21.07 1.81
C PHE A 139 -1.47 -19.87 1.59
N ARG A 140 -0.94 -18.78 1.03
CA ARG A 140 -1.68 -17.54 0.81
C ARG A 140 -1.37 -16.94 -0.56
N PRO A 141 -2.26 -17.10 -1.54
CA PRO A 141 -2.08 -16.51 -2.86
C PRO A 141 -2.29 -14.99 -2.83
N ARG A 142 -1.61 -14.26 -3.72
CA ARG A 142 -2.03 -12.90 -4.07
C ARG A 142 -3.46 -12.92 -4.61
N THR A 143 -4.25 -11.91 -4.26
CA THR A 143 -5.60 -11.82 -4.83
C THR A 143 -5.55 -11.46 -6.30
N THR A 144 -4.71 -10.50 -6.69
CA THR A 144 -4.45 -10.21 -8.10
C THR A 144 -2.96 -10.03 -8.36
N PHE A 145 -2.53 -10.42 -9.55
CA PHE A 145 -1.25 -10.02 -10.12
C PHE A 145 -1.45 -9.72 -11.61
N LEU A 146 -1.43 -8.43 -11.94
CA LEU A 146 -1.68 -7.92 -13.28
C LEU A 146 -0.37 -7.32 -13.80
N GLU A 147 0.32 -8.02 -14.68
CA GLU A 147 1.62 -7.62 -15.21
C GLU A 147 1.50 -7.14 -16.65
N ASP A 148 2.11 -5.99 -16.96
CA ASP A 148 2.18 -5.42 -18.31
C ASP A 148 0.81 -5.37 -19.01
N VAL A 149 -0.19 -4.81 -18.28
CA VAL A 149 -1.53 -4.61 -18.84
C VAL A 149 -1.68 -3.16 -19.27
N THR A 150 -1.98 -2.95 -20.54
CA THR A 150 -2.30 -1.62 -21.10
C THR A 150 -3.82 -1.37 -21.10
N ASN A 151 -4.26 -0.17 -20.68
CA ASN A 151 -5.69 0.18 -20.55
C ASN A 151 -6.44 -0.72 -19.54
N LEU A 152 -5.91 -0.81 -18.33
CA LEU A 152 -6.55 -1.54 -17.22
C LEU A 152 -7.58 -0.64 -16.52
N THR A 153 -8.78 -1.16 -16.31
CA THR A 153 -9.79 -0.50 -15.46
C THR A 153 -10.30 -1.45 -14.39
N VAL A 154 -10.24 -1.02 -13.11
CA VAL A 154 -10.86 -1.75 -11.98
C VAL A 154 -11.86 -0.81 -11.32
N ARG A 155 -13.15 -1.18 -11.29
CA ARG A 155 -14.19 -0.25 -10.80
C ARG A 155 -15.39 -0.91 -10.17
N ASP A 156 -16.01 -0.18 -9.23
CA ASP A 156 -17.28 -0.48 -8.55
C ASP A 156 -17.28 -1.76 -7.70
N ILE A 157 -16.21 -2.54 -7.74
CA ILE A 157 -16.11 -3.85 -7.10
C ILE A 157 -15.66 -3.77 -5.65
N THR A 158 -15.99 -4.79 -4.85
CA THR A 158 -15.43 -5.00 -3.52
C THR A 158 -14.43 -6.15 -3.57
N ILE A 159 -13.21 -5.94 -3.05
CA ILE A 159 -12.23 -7.00 -2.78
C ILE A 159 -12.15 -7.14 -1.26
N GLN A 160 -12.30 -8.36 -0.76
CA GLN A 160 -12.42 -8.61 0.67
C GLN A 160 -11.52 -9.74 1.13
N ASP A 161 -10.95 -9.55 2.34
CA ASP A 161 -10.15 -10.54 3.05
C ASP A 161 -9.07 -11.17 2.17
N ALA A 162 -8.26 -10.32 1.54
CA ALA A 162 -7.09 -10.78 0.79
C ALA A 162 -6.12 -11.53 1.72
N ALA A 163 -5.63 -12.66 1.26
CA ALA A 163 -4.67 -13.46 2.01
C ALA A 163 -3.23 -12.91 1.89
N PHE A 164 -2.96 -12.19 0.82
CA PHE A 164 -1.69 -11.51 0.49
C PHE A 164 -2.03 -10.32 -0.42
N TRP A 165 -1.06 -9.56 -0.92
CA TRP A 165 -1.25 -8.35 -1.74
C TRP A 165 -2.53 -8.37 -2.58
N THR A 166 -3.36 -7.33 -2.39
CA THR A 166 -4.74 -7.35 -2.88
C THR A 166 -4.85 -7.01 -4.35
N LEU A 167 -4.47 -5.77 -4.74
CA LEU A 167 -4.50 -5.31 -6.12
C LEU A 167 -3.08 -4.94 -6.57
N HIS A 168 -2.29 -5.94 -6.94
CA HIS A 168 -0.94 -5.78 -7.41
C HIS A 168 -0.91 -5.61 -8.93
N MET A 169 -0.51 -4.43 -9.36
CA MET A 169 -0.34 -4.05 -10.77
C MET A 169 1.14 -3.80 -11.02
N ALA A 170 1.75 -4.53 -11.95
CA ALA A 170 3.17 -4.49 -12.23
C ALA A 170 3.44 -4.11 -13.68
N GLY A 171 4.15 -3.01 -13.93
CA GLY A 171 4.45 -2.55 -15.28
C GLY A 171 3.23 -2.13 -16.10
N CYS A 172 2.08 -1.92 -15.47
CA CYS A 172 0.86 -1.55 -16.17
C CYS A 172 0.86 -0.10 -16.65
N HIS A 173 0.16 0.17 -17.76
CA HIS A 173 0.04 1.49 -18.38
C HIS A 173 -1.42 1.91 -18.58
N HIS A 174 -1.71 3.21 -18.41
CA HIS A 174 -3.07 3.77 -18.56
C HIS A 174 -4.09 3.05 -17.66
N VAL A 175 -3.81 3.08 -16.35
CA VAL A 175 -4.58 2.37 -15.34
C VAL A 175 -5.62 3.29 -14.71
N ARG A 176 -6.84 2.77 -14.50
CA ARG A 176 -7.89 3.41 -13.70
C ARG A 176 -8.39 2.47 -12.62
N VAL A 177 -8.28 2.90 -11.37
CA VAL A 177 -8.88 2.24 -10.22
C VAL A 177 -9.87 3.23 -9.61
N GLN A 178 -11.17 2.95 -9.68
CA GLN A 178 -12.18 3.91 -9.24
C GLN A 178 -13.35 3.27 -8.51
N ASP A 179 -13.81 3.94 -7.45
CA ASP A 179 -15.01 3.58 -6.69
C ASP A 179 -15.00 2.14 -6.15
N ILE A 180 -13.82 1.56 -5.93
CA ILE A 180 -13.68 0.23 -5.35
C ILE A 180 -13.62 0.27 -3.82
N LYS A 181 -13.94 -0.87 -3.23
CA LYS A 181 -13.74 -1.10 -1.80
C LYS A 181 -12.74 -2.25 -1.61
N ILE A 182 -11.73 -2.02 -0.80
CA ILE A 182 -10.85 -3.06 -0.29
C ILE A 182 -11.11 -3.16 1.21
N LEU A 183 -11.55 -4.34 1.66
CA LEU A 183 -11.99 -4.57 3.04
C LEU A 183 -11.26 -5.79 3.61
N ASN A 184 -10.00 -5.62 3.95
CA ASN A 184 -9.17 -6.66 4.53
C ASN A 184 -9.18 -6.62 6.06
N ASP A 185 -8.69 -7.69 6.68
CA ASP A 185 -8.40 -7.70 8.11
C ASP A 185 -7.27 -6.70 8.42
N VAL A 186 -7.49 -5.82 9.38
CA VAL A 186 -6.51 -4.80 9.78
C VAL A 186 -5.29 -5.36 10.50
N ARG A 187 -5.31 -6.63 10.86
CA ARG A 187 -4.17 -7.35 11.43
C ARG A 187 -3.55 -8.35 10.44
N GLY A 188 -4.05 -8.42 9.20
CA GLY A 188 -3.50 -9.30 8.18
C GLY A 188 -2.14 -8.82 7.69
N ALA A 189 -1.11 -9.65 7.81
CA ALA A 189 0.24 -9.33 7.34
C ALA A 189 0.30 -9.34 5.80
N ASN A 190 0.92 -8.34 5.20
CA ASN A 190 1.12 -8.18 3.76
C ASN A 190 -0.19 -8.24 2.94
N ASN A 191 -1.30 -7.78 3.50
CA ASN A 191 -2.55 -7.65 2.77
C ASN A 191 -2.75 -6.21 2.25
N ASP A 192 -1.64 -5.63 1.74
CA ASP A 192 -1.59 -4.32 1.09
C ASP A 192 -2.80 -4.14 0.16
N GLY A 193 -3.29 -2.91 0.03
CA GLY A 193 -4.52 -2.64 -0.72
C GLY A 193 -4.30 -2.50 -2.22
N ILE A 194 -3.67 -1.41 -2.64
CA ILE A 194 -3.42 -1.10 -4.05
C ILE A 194 -1.92 -0.85 -4.24
N ASP A 195 -1.29 -1.70 -5.06
CA ASP A 195 0.15 -1.74 -5.27
C ASP A 195 0.52 -1.44 -6.73
N PRO A 196 0.66 -0.18 -7.16
CA PRO A 196 1.30 0.15 -8.43
C PRO A 196 2.83 -0.08 -8.33
N ASP A 197 3.33 -1.09 -9.04
CA ASP A 197 4.73 -1.46 -9.11
C ASP A 197 5.26 -1.21 -10.52
N CYS A 198 6.15 -0.24 -10.71
CA CYS A 198 6.66 0.19 -12.01
C CYS A 198 5.57 0.56 -13.01
N CYS A 199 4.43 1.07 -12.52
CA CYS A 199 3.28 1.46 -13.35
C CYS A 199 3.40 2.91 -13.85
N LYS A 200 2.70 3.21 -14.96
CA LYS A 200 2.67 4.55 -15.57
C LYS A 200 1.26 4.99 -15.91
N ASP A 201 1.01 6.30 -15.77
CA ASP A 201 -0.27 6.93 -16.09
C ASP A 201 -1.44 6.26 -15.33
N VAL A 202 -1.37 6.32 -13.99
CA VAL A 202 -2.30 5.65 -13.07
C VAL A 202 -3.22 6.68 -12.41
N LEU A 203 -4.53 6.43 -12.44
CA LEU A 203 -5.53 7.19 -11.70
C LEU A 203 -6.21 6.27 -10.67
N ILE A 204 -6.11 6.61 -9.38
CA ILE A 204 -6.82 5.95 -8.28
C ILE A 204 -7.76 6.98 -7.65
N THR A 205 -9.06 6.74 -7.67
CA THR A 205 -10.02 7.73 -7.16
C THR A 205 -11.27 7.12 -6.56
N GLY A 206 -11.86 7.77 -5.55
CA GLY A 206 -13.12 7.37 -4.93
C GLY A 206 -13.07 6.06 -4.13
N CYS A 207 -11.89 5.57 -3.79
CA CYS A 207 -11.71 4.26 -3.17
C CYS A 207 -11.84 4.31 -1.65
N LEU A 208 -12.45 3.27 -1.07
CA LEU A 208 -12.39 2.96 0.36
C LEU A 208 -11.44 1.78 0.57
N VAL A 209 -10.30 2.03 1.19
CA VAL A 209 -9.27 1.01 1.40
C VAL A 209 -9.07 0.79 2.90
N LYS A 210 -9.27 -0.45 3.34
CA LYS A 210 -9.05 -0.90 4.72
C LYS A 210 -8.16 -2.15 4.68
N THR A 211 -6.98 -2.06 5.30
CA THR A 211 -5.93 -3.10 5.23
C THR A 211 -5.21 -3.26 6.58
N GLY A 212 -4.48 -4.34 6.72
CA GLY A 212 -3.51 -4.51 7.81
C GLY A 212 -2.18 -3.84 7.44
N ASP A 213 -1.66 -4.16 6.27
CA ASP A 213 -0.49 -3.52 5.67
C ASP A 213 -0.88 -2.25 4.89
N ASP A 214 -0.02 -1.67 4.08
CA ASP A 214 -0.22 -0.39 3.42
C ASP A 214 -1.56 -0.29 2.66
N ALA A 215 -2.27 0.84 2.79
CA ALA A 215 -3.53 1.00 2.05
C ALA A 215 -3.28 1.23 0.56
N ILE A 216 -2.37 2.14 0.21
CA ILE A 216 -1.85 2.32 -1.15
C ILE A 216 -0.34 2.40 -1.07
N VAL A 217 0.37 1.61 -1.88
CA VAL A 217 1.83 1.64 -1.88
C VAL A 217 2.40 1.63 -3.30
N ILE A 218 3.15 2.68 -3.64
CA ILE A 218 3.84 2.82 -4.92
C ILE A 218 5.23 2.21 -4.77
N LYS A 219 5.51 1.19 -5.57
CA LYS A 219 6.74 0.39 -5.50
C LYS A 219 7.52 0.41 -6.81
N THR A 220 8.79 0.06 -6.72
CA THR A 220 9.63 -0.32 -7.86
C THR A 220 10.47 -1.53 -7.41
N THR A 221 9.84 -2.70 -7.43
CA THR A 221 10.50 -3.95 -7.05
C THR A 221 11.62 -4.27 -8.03
N LYS A 222 12.65 -4.97 -7.57
CA LYS A 222 13.83 -5.24 -8.39
C LYS A 222 13.51 -5.93 -9.72
N PRO A 223 12.68 -6.99 -9.76
CA PRO A 223 12.34 -7.65 -11.02
C PRO A 223 11.55 -6.76 -11.97
N MET A 224 10.59 -6.01 -11.43
CA MET A 224 9.73 -5.14 -12.25
C MET A 224 10.50 -3.94 -12.78
N THR A 225 11.43 -3.39 -11.97
CA THR A 225 12.33 -2.32 -12.42
C THR A 225 13.19 -2.73 -13.61
N GLN A 226 13.71 -3.94 -13.61
CA GLN A 226 14.51 -4.45 -14.71
C GLN A 226 13.73 -4.58 -16.02
N ARG A 227 12.41 -4.80 -15.94
CA ARG A 227 11.52 -4.97 -17.09
C ARG A 227 10.87 -3.65 -17.53
N TYR A 228 10.36 -2.88 -16.57
CA TYR A 228 9.43 -1.77 -16.83
C TYR A 228 9.96 -0.40 -16.36
N GLY A 229 11.05 -0.38 -15.58
CA GLY A 229 11.72 0.84 -15.13
C GLY A 229 10.98 1.56 -14.00
N ALA A 230 10.68 2.83 -14.17
CA ALA A 230 10.14 3.71 -13.13
C ALA A 230 8.63 3.53 -12.89
N SER A 231 8.17 3.91 -11.67
CA SER A 231 6.76 4.25 -11.40
C SER A 231 6.56 5.75 -11.60
N GLU A 232 5.63 6.16 -12.47
CA GLU A 232 5.48 7.59 -12.80
C GLU A 232 4.08 7.99 -13.24
N ASN A 233 3.75 9.29 -13.06
CA ASN A 233 2.48 9.89 -13.45
C ASN A 233 1.28 9.23 -12.73
N ILE A 234 1.30 9.24 -11.39
CA ILE A 234 0.25 8.60 -10.59
C ILE A 234 -0.54 9.66 -9.84
N VAL A 235 -1.85 9.64 -9.99
CA VAL A 235 -2.78 10.53 -9.27
C VAL A 235 -3.69 9.70 -8.37
N ILE A 236 -3.71 10.05 -7.08
CA ILE A 236 -4.56 9.43 -6.05
C ILE A 236 -5.44 10.53 -5.47
N SER A 237 -6.77 10.35 -5.48
CA SER A 237 -7.68 11.38 -4.99
C SER A 237 -9.00 10.85 -4.46
N ASN A 238 -9.65 11.65 -3.58
CA ASN A 238 -11.00 11.36 -3.06
C ASN A 238 -11.12 9.98 -2.38
N CYS A 239 -10.06 9.52 -1.72
CA CYS A 239 -10.02 8.20 -1.07
C CYS A 239 -10.16 8.32 0.44
N ILE A 240 -10.70 7.25 1.07
CA ILE A 240 -10.66 7.02 2.51
C ILE A 240 -9.72 5.85 2.75
N LEU A 241 -8.64 6.09 3.47
CA LEU A 241 -7.54 5.15 3.67
C LEU A 241 -7.44 4.78 5.16
N TYR A 242 -7.50 3.49 5.46
CA TYR A 242 -7.34 2.93 6.79
C TYR A 242 -6.36 1.77 6.75
N SER A 243 -5.32 1.82 7.56
CA SER A 243 -4.28 0.78 7.62
C SER A 243 -3.61 0.73 8.99
N HIS A 244 -3.23 -0.45 9.45
CA HIS A 244 -2.33 -0.55 10.60
C HIS A 244 -0.85 -0.28 10.24
N ASP A 245 -0.53 -0.13 8.96
CA ASP A 245 0.73 0.44 8.46
C ASP A 245 0.46 1.83 7.84
N SER A 246 0.84 2.12 6.62
CA SER A 246 0.77 3.46 6.04
C SER A 246 -0.49 3.67 5.19
N ALA A 247 -1.07 4.88 5.26
CA ALA A 247 -2.18 5.22 4.36
C ALA A 247 -1.70 5.35 2.90
N LEU A 248 -0.62 6.11 2.66
CA LEU A 248 0.14 6.10 1.42
C LEU A 248 1.61 5.84 1.73
N LYS A 249 2.19 4.88 1.06
CA LYS A 249 3.62 4.61 1.09
C LYS A 249 4.23 4.75 -0.30
N ILE A 250 5.39 5.37 -0.39
CA ILE A 250 6.23 5.43 -1.58
C ILE A 250 7.55 4.74 -1.22
N GLY A 251 7.77 3.55 -1.77
CA GLY A 251 8.81 2.61 -1.36
C GLY A 251 8.20 1.47 -0.51
N THR A 252 8.93 0.72 0.29
CA THR A 252 10.40 0.72 0.53
C THR A 252 11.21 0.06 -0.59
N GLU A 253 10.57 -0.74 -1.47
CA GLU A 253 11.22 -1.25 -2.66
C GLU A 253 11.41 -0.10 -3.66
N THR A 254 12.65 0.33 -3.80
CA THR A 254 13.04 1.51 -4.57
C THR A 254 14.25 1.22 -5.44
N HIS A 255 14.12 0.19 -6.29
CA HIS A 255 15.15 -0.20 -7.25
C HIS A 255 15.11 0.64 -8.52
N GLY A 256 13.98 1.27 -8.83
CA GLY A 256 13.76 2.21 -9.92
C GLY A 256 13.22 3.54 -9.42
N ASP A 257 13.31 4.58 -10.25
CA ASP A 257 12.83 5.91 -9.87
C ASP A 257 11.30 5.95 -9.69
N ILE A 258 10.84 6.85 -8.81
CA ILE A 258 9.42 7.14 -8.59
C ILE A 258 9.23 8.64 -8.70
N ARG A 259 8.35 9.09 -9.62
CA ARG A 259 8.20 10.53 -9.89
C ARG A 259 6.81 10.92 -10.40
N ASN A 260 6.51 12.22 -10.31
CA ASN A 260 5.23 12.80 -10.74
C ASN A 260 4.03 12.16 -10.03
N ILE A 261 4.00 12.22 -8.71
CA ILE A 261 2.94 11.62 -7.89
C ILE A 261 2.11 12.73 -7.24
N ILE A 262 0.79 12.62 -7.30
CA ILE A 262 -0.14 13.50 -6.59
C ILE A 262 -1.03 12.66 -5.69
N LEU A 263 -1.17 13.04 -4.41
CA LEU A 263 -2.24 12.62 -3.52
C LEU A 263 -3.04 13.86 -3.09
N SER A 264 -4.36 13.83 -3.30
CA SER A 264 -5.20 14.96 -2.89
C SER A 264 -6.58 14.58 -2.39
N ASP A 265 -7.19 15.46 -1.58
CA ASP A 265 -8.59 15.35 -1.15
C ASP A 265 -8.93 14.01 -0.49
N CYS A 266 -8.01 13.51 0.35
CA CYS A 266 -8.12 12.20 1.00
C CYS A 266 -8.33 12.32 2.51
N VAL A 267 -9.00 11.31 3.06
CA VAL A 267 -9.16 11.12 4.51
C VAL A 267 -8.32 9.94 4.95
N ILE A 268 -7.40 10.18 5.89
CA ILE A 268 -6.59 9.15 6.53
C ILE A 268 -7.21 8.80 7.87
N LYS A 269 -7.54 7.53 8.05
CA LYS A 269 -8.22 7.07 9.25
C LYS A 269 -7.40 6.01 9.97
N ASP A 270 -6.94 6.34 11.18
CA ASP A 270 -6.32 5.38 12.09
C ASP A 270 -5.18 4.57 11.43
N CYS A 271 -4.24 5.25 10.76
CA CYS A 271 -3.06 4.62 10.19
C CYS A 271 -1.85 4.78 11.14
N SER A 272 -0.87 3.88 11.07
CA SER A 272 0.37 4.09 11.84
C SER A 272 1.25 5.18 11.21
N ARG A 273 1.18 5.36 9.89
CA ARG A 273 1.75 6.51 9.19
C ARG A 273 0.75 7.14 8.23
N GLY A 274 0.75 8.46 8.13
CA GLY A 274 -0.08 9.18 7.18
C GLY A 274 0.44 9.01 5.76
N VAL A 275 1.52 9.70 5.43
CA VAL A 275 2.24 9.53 4.17
C VAL A 275 3.70 9.24 4.47
N GLY A 276 4.19 8.10 3.98
CA GLY A 276 5.56 7.67 4.12
C GLY A 276 6.29 7.63 2.78
N ILE A 277 7.46 8.25 2.70
CA ILE A 277 8.33 8.28 1.53
C ILE A 277 9.69 7.74 1.92
N TRP A 278 10.07 6.58 1.39
CA TRP A 278 11.34 5.93 1.70
C TRP A 278 12.18 5.63 0.47
N VAL A 279 13.48 5.88 0.57
CA VAL A 279 14.47 5.31 -0.36
C VAL A 279 15.41 4.39 0.41
N ARG A 280 15.53 3.15 -0.05
CA ARG A 280 16.38 2.10 0.56
C ARG A 280 17.31 1.41 -0.44
N ASP A 281 16.98 1.45 -1.73
CA ASP A 281 17.61 0.59 -2.75
C ASP A 281 18.27 1.39 -3.88
N GLY A 282 18.51 2.70 -3.68
CA GLY A 282 19.34 3.52 -4.56
C GLY A 282 18.61 4.32 -5.64
N ALA A 283 17.29 4.34 -5.64
CA ALA A 283 16.52 5.12 -6.62
C ALA A 283 16.41 6.62 -6.27
N THR A 284 15.84 7.38 -7.18
CA THR A 284 15.39 8.76 -6.95
C THR A 284 13.89 8.81 -6.82
N ILE A 285 13.41 9.41 -5.71
CA ILE A 285 12.00 9.79 -5.56
C ILE A 285 11.92 11.31 -5.70
N GLU A 286 11.14 11.80 -6.67
CA GLU A 286 11.06 13.24 -6.96
C GLU A 286 9.69 13.66 -7.48
N ASP A 287 9.42 14.97 -7.39
CA ASP A 287 8.21 15.61 -7.93
C ASP A 287 6.93 14.99 -7.32
N ILE A 288 6.86 14.98 -5.99
CA ILE A 288 5.73 14.45 -5.22
C ILE A 288 4.95 15.61 -4.61
N HIS A 289 3.64 15.65 -4.87
CA HIS A 289 2.74 16.67 -4.34
C HIS A 289 1.60 16.04 -3.54
N ILE A 290 1.52 16.37 -2.26
CA ILE A 290 0.49 15.88 -1.33
C ILE A 290 -0.28 17.08 -0.79
N HIS A 291 -1.60 17.13 -0.97
CA HIS A 291 -2.36 18.28 -0.50
C HIS A 291 -3.82 17.97 -0.13
N HIS A 292 -4.42 18.84 0.72
CA HIS A 292 -5.81 18.71 1.20
C HIS A 292 -6.08 17.32 1.82
N VAL A 293 -5.23 16.93 2.76
CA VAL A 293 -5.36 15.66 3.50
C VAL A 293 -5.74 15.92 4.94
N THR A 294 -6.72 15.19 5.44
CA THR A 294 -7.15 15.27 6.84
C THR A 294 -7.24 13.89 7.47
N GLY A 295 -7.07 13.82 8.78
CA GLY A 295 -7.26 12.55 9.49
C GLY A 295 -6.48 12.39 10.76
N ASN A 296 -6.14 11.15 11.07
CA ASN A 296 -5.36 10.81 12.24
C ASN A 296 -4.46 9.60 12.02
N VAL A 297 -3.33 9.64 12.71
CA VAL A 297 -2.36 8.57 12.77
C VAL A 297 -2.08 8.22 14.22
N LEU A 298 -1.87 6.94 14.50
CA LEU A 298 -1.64 6.45 15.85
C LEU A 298 -0.65 5.28 15.86
N LYS A 299 -0.09 5.03 17.03
CA LYS A 299 0.89 3.98 17.25
C LYS A 299 0.19 2.67 17.62
N TYR A 300 0.42 1.62 16.85
CA TYR A 300 -0.16 0.29 17.09
C TYR A 300 0.78 -0.65 17.86
N ALA A 301 2.09 -0.42 17.83
CA ALA A 301 3.06 -1.23 18.53
C ALA A 301 4.04 -0.35 19.33
N ASP A 302 4.70 -0.90 20.34
CA ASP A 302 5.68 -0.14 21.16
C ASP A 302 7.03 0.08 20.47
N GLY A 303 7.23 -0.49 19.30
CA GLY A 303 8.43 -0.32 18.49
C GLY A 303 9.67 -1.06 19.00
N VAL A 304 9.63 -1.61 20.20
CA VAL A 304 10.80 -2.29 20.84
C VAL A 304 10.72 -3.81 20.78
N GLY A 305 9.71 -4.36 20.12
CA GLY A 305 9.63 -5.80 19.88
C GLY A 305 9.22 -6.62 21.08
N GLU A 306 8.39 -6.11 21.96
CA GLU A 306 7.80 -6.88 23.06
C GLU A 306 7.14 -8.18 22.57
N TYR A 307 6.61 -8.14 21.34
CA TYR A 307 5.98 -9.27 20.65
C TYR A 307 6.91 -9.94 19.61
N GLY A 308 8.23 -9.80 19.76
CA GLY A 308 9.21 -10.36 18.85
C GLY A 308 9.38 -9.55 17.57
N THR A 309 9.36 -10.20 16.40
CA THR A 309 9.49 -9.54 15.09
C THR A 309 8.14 -9.16 14.46
N ARG A 310 7.04 -9.51 15.08
CA ARG A 310 5.69 -9.22 14.57
C ARG A 310 5.18 -7.92 15.15
N MET A 311 5.47 -6.84 14.47
CA MET A 311 4.96 -5.51 14.82
C MET A 311 4.63 -4.74 13.56
N TRP A 312 3.75 -3.77 13.68
CA TRP A 312 3.52 -2.79 12.64
C TRP A 312 4.64 -1.74 12.66
N TRP A 313 5.01 -1.26 11.48
CA TRP A 313 5.97 -0.17 11.37
C TRP A 313 5.25 1.17 11.52
N GLY A 314 5.91 2.12 12.17
CA GLY A 314 5.40 3.46 12.38
C GLY A 314 4.93 3.73 13.79
N ASN A 315 5.03 4.99 14.16
CA ASN A 315 4.78 5.48 15.50
C ASN A 315 3.71 6.60 15.55
N GLY A 316 2.85 6.69 14.53
CA GLY A 316 1.87 7.75 14.40
C GLY A 316 2.46 9.02 13.77
N GLU A 317 3.37 8.87 12.79
CA GLU A 317 3.92 9.98 12.02
C GLU A 317 2.92 10.47 10.97
N PRO A 318 2.53 11.76 10.97
CA PRO A 318 1.64 12.29 9.93
C PRO A 318 2.32 12.41 8.57
N ILE A 319 3.61 12.71 8.57
CA ILE A 319 4.51 12.81 7.41
C ILE A 319 5.83 12.14 7.79
N PHE A 320 6.28 11.20 6.98
CA PHE A 320 7.53 10.50 7.16
C PHE A 320 8.31 10.48 5.84
N ILE A 321 9.46 11.13 5.81
CA ILE A 321 10.35 11.21 4.64
C ILE A 321 11.73 10.75 5.07
N ASP A 322 12.24 9.67 4.45
CA ASP A 322 13.47 9.06 4.92
C ASP A 322 14.33 8.45 3.81
N VAL A 323 15.57 8.89 3.75
CA VAL A 323 16.63 8.30 2.91
C VAL A 323 17.61 7.61 3.83
N THR A 324 17.65 6.29 3.79
CA THR A 324 18.63 5.52 4.53
C THR A 324 18.95 4.20 3.80
N TYR A 325 19.72 3.34 4.42
CA TYR A 325 20.16 2.10 3.83
C TYR A 325 19.38 0.91 4.42
N ARG A 326 19.06 -0.05 3.58
CA ARG A 326 18.30 -1.23 4.01
C ARG A 326 19.03 -1.99 5.12
N ASN A 327 20.33 -2.19 4.96
CA ASN A 327 21.21 -2.77 5.97
C ASN A 327 22.69 -2.47 5.61
N SER A 328 23.62 -2.87 6.48
CA SER A 328 25.06 -2.61 6.30
C SER A 328 25.68 -3.25 5.05
N GLU A 329 25.05 -4.30 4.49
CA GLU A 329 25.55 -5.02 3.30
C GLU A 329 24.98 -4.44 2.01
N HIS A 330 23.78 -3.82 2.07
CA HIS A 330 23.07 -3.24 0.93
C HIS A 330 22.94 -1.72 1.11
N ARG A 331 24.03 -1.02 0.89
CA ARG A 331 24.12 0.44 0.99
C ARG A 331 24.13 1.05 -0.41
N PHE A 332 22.95 1.33 -0.93
CA PHE A 332 22.77 2.01 -2.21
C PHE A 332 22.28 3.44 -1.94
N PRO A 333 23.08 4.46 -2.21
CA PRO A 333 22.67 5.85 -1.98
C PRO A 333 21.51 6.20 -2.93
N GLY A 334 20.39 6.55 -2.33
CA GLY A 334 19.21 7.04 -3.04
C GLY A 334 19.04 8.54 -2.87
N LYS A 335 17.99 9.11 -3.45
CA LYS A 335 17.65 10.52 -3.34
C LYS A 335 16.17 10.75 -3.14
N ILE A 336 15.82 11.73 -2.30
CA ILE A 336 14.48 12.29 -2.23
C ILE A 336 14.61 13.80 -2.47
N ARG A 337 13.86 14.34 -3.45
CA ARG A 337 13.86 15.77 -3.74
C ARG A 337 12.57 16.27 -4.37
N ASN A 338 12.33 17.58 -4.31
CA ASN A 338 11.14 18.23 -4.87
C ASN A 338 9.84 17.67 -4.29
N ILE A 339 9.74 17.65 -2.96
CA ILE A 339 8.58 17.11 -2.24
C ILE A 339 7.76 18.27 -1.68
N THR A 340 6.48 18.30 -1.93
CA THR A 340 5.57 19.32 -1.40
C THR A 340 4.41 18.68 -0.66
N PHE A 341 4.16 19.17 0.58
CA PHE A 341 2.93 18.93 1.34
C PHE A 341 2.27 20.27 1.61
N ASP A 342 0.97 20.34 1.40
CA ASP A 342 0.21 21.57 1.61
C ASP A 342 -1.22 21.29 2.10
N HIS A 343 -1.76 22.11 3.00
CA HIS A 343 -3.09 21.91 3.59
C HIS A 343 -3.28 20.54 4.25
N ILE A 344 -2.42 20.21 5.24
CA ILE A 344 -2.44 18.94 5.97
C ILE A 344 -2.97 19.14 7.38
N TYR A 345 -4.09 18.48 7.70
CA TYR A 345 -4.78 18.59 9.00
C TYR A 345 -4.81 17.22 9.69
N MET A 346 -3.87 16.94 10.59
CA MET A 346 -3.67 15.61 11.16
C MET A 346 -3.59 15.64 12.68
N LYS A 347 -4.14 14.60 13.31
CA LYS A 347 -3.85 14.24 14.71
C LYS A 347 -2.76 13.17 14.68
N ALA A 348 -1.74 13.31 15.52
CA ALA A 348 -0.54 12.51 15.44
C ALA A 348 -0.02 12.11 16.82
N GLU A 349 0.65 10.98 16.91
CA GLU A 349 1.36 10.51 18.11
C GLU A 349 2.88 10.64 17.98
N SER A 350 3.37 10.97 16.79
CA SER A 350 4.80 11.16 16.52
C SER A 350 5.06 12.41 15.66
N SER A 351 6.33 12.61 15.32
CA SER A 351 6.83 13.79 14.62
C SER A 351 6.43 13.84 13.14
N ILE A 352 6.37 15.03 12.57
CA ILE A 352 6.72 15.22 11.17
C ILE A 352 8.20 14.87 11.07
N PHE A 353 8.54 13.81 10.33
CA PHE A 353 9.87 13.23 10.28
C PHE A 353 10.47 13.41 8.88
N VAL A 354 11.63 14.09 8.80
CA VAL A 354 12.36 14.31 7.54
C VAL A 354 13.83 13.97 7.80
N ALA A 355 14.32 12.86 7.26
CA ALA A 355 15.67 12.40 7.54
C ALA A 355 16.41 11.92 6.30
N GLY A 356 17.67 12.29 6.22
CA GLY A 356 18.65 11.76 5.29
C GLY A 356 19.85 11.19 6.03
N GLU A 357 20.90 10.88 5.29
CA GLU A 357 22.20 10.44 5.74
C GLU A 357 23.29 11.46 5.39
N ALA A 358 24.46 11.34 6.03
CA ALA A 358 25.56 12.27 5.81
C ALA A 358 26.07 12.32 4.36
N ASP A 359 25.87 11.26 3.60
CA ASP A 359 26.26 11.10 2.21
C ASP A 359 25.09 11.11 1.22
N THR A 360 23.86 11.24 1.72
CA THR A 360 22.64 11.35 0.88
C THR A 360 21.56 12.17 1.61
N GLU A 361 21.53 13.46 1.35
CA GLU A 361 20.61 14.40 1.98
C GLU A 361 19.22 14.35 1.31
N VAL A 362 18.17 14.70 2.08
CA VAL A 362 16.85 15.01 1.53
C VAL A 362 16.88 16.46 1.03
N GLU A 363 16.47 16.71 -0.22
CA GLU A 363 16.63 18.01 -0.88
C GLU A 363 15.29 18.63 -1.29
N HIS A 364 15.16 19.95 -1.20
CA HIS A 364 14.02 20.73 -1.71
C HIS A 364 12.66 20.22 -1.22
N VAL A 365 12.43 20.27 0.10
CA VAL A 365 11.17 19.85 0.72
C VAL A 365 10.40 21.04 1.27
N GLN A 366 9.13 21.16 0.89
CA GLN A 366 8.22 22.20 1.35
C GLN A 366 7.01 21.58 2.03
N LEU A 367 6.84 21.83 3.33
CA LEU A 367 5.73 21.37 4.15
C LEU A 367 5.00 22.62 4.66
N THR A 368 3.88 22.99 4.03
CA THR A 368 3.21 24.29 4.26
C THR A 368 1.76 24.10 4.66
N ASP A 369 1.22 25.12 5.34
CA ASP A 369 -0.15 25.10 5.90
C ASP A 369 -0.50 23.81 6.66
N LEU A 370 0.41 23.42 7.57
CA LEU A 370 0.21 22.25 8.41
C LEU A 370 -0.60 22.62 9.65
N ASN A 371 -1.53 21.77 10.03
CA ASN A 371 -2.27 21.86 11.28
C ASN A 371 -2.21 20.52 12.00
N ILE A 372 -1.29 20.40 12.93
CA ILE A 372 -0.99 19.12 13.59
C ILE A 372 -1.43 19.20 15.05
N THR A 373 -2.19 18.22 15.51
CA THR A 373 -2.50 18.03 16.92
C THR A 373 -1.71 16.83 17.43
N MET A 374 -0.71 17.11 18.27
CA MET A 374 0.05 16.08 18.98
C MET A 374 -0.78 15.58 20.15
N ARG A 375 -1.19 14.34 20.15
CA ARG A 375 -1.98 13.72 21.23
C ARG A 375 -1.76 12.22 21.32
N SER A 376 -1.93 11.64 22.49
CA SER A 376 -1.98 10.20 22.66
C SER A 376 -3.37 9.68 22.28
N GLN A 377 -3.43 8.65 21.46
CA GLN A 377 -4.65 8.02 20.96
C GLN A 377 -4.70 6.52 21.31
N GLY A 378 -3.54 5.89 21.31
CA GLY A 378 -3.35 4.48 21.66
C GLY A 378 -2.89 4.27 23.10
N THR A 379 -2.55 3.03 23.41
CA THR A 379 -2.03 2.59 24.72
C THR A 379 -0.51 2.49 24.73
N GLN A 380 0.12 2.60 23.58
CA GLN A 380 1.55 2.38 23.39
C GLN A 380 2.40 3.57 23.85
N LYS A 381 3.58 3.28 24.36
CA LYS A 381 4.50 4.30 24.86
C LYS A 381 5.07 5.12 23.70
N SER A 382 5.10 6.45 23.87
CA SER A 382 5.88 7.36 23.04
C SER A 382 7.37 7.32 23.41
N GLY A 383 8.21 7.96 22.59
CA GLY A 383 9.64 8.13 22.89
C GLY A 383 10.58 7.31 22.02
N TYR A 384 10.10 6.86 20.88
CA TYR A 384 10.89 6.11 19.89
C TYR A 384 10.66 6.67 18.49
N PHE A 385 11.70 6.61 17.66
CA PHE A 385 11.58 6.68 16.21
C PHE A 385 11.70 5.29 15.62
N ASP A 386 11.00 5.05 14.53
CA ASP A 386 10.98 3.80 13.77
C ASP A 386 11.36 4.07 12.32
N GLU A 387 12.58 3.72 11.95
CA GLU A 387 13.08 3.81 10.57
C GLU A 387 13.10 2.44 9.86
N GLN A 388 12.31 1.47 10.34
CA GLN A 388 12.23 0.13 9.72
C GLN A 388 11.56 0.18 8.33
N PRO A 389 11.97 -0.68 7.38
CA PRO A 389 13.16 -1.54 7.44
C PRO A 389 14.42 -0.78 7.06
N SER A 390 15.35 -0.62 7.99
CA SER A 390 16.64 0.03 7.74
C SER A 390 17.71 -0.41 8.73
N GLU A 391 18.97 -0.05 8.46
CA GLU A 391 20.07 -0.31 9.40
C GLU A 391 19.94 0.45 10.72
N LYS A 392 19.13 1.52 10.76
CA LYS A 392 18.87 2.28 11.99
C LYS A 392 17.83 1.64 12.90
N ASN A 393 16.88 0.93 12.31
CA ASN A 393 15.84 0.21 13.03
C ASN A 393 14.99 1.13 13.94
N VAL A 394 14.63 0.66 15.15
CA VAL A 394 13.90 1.43 16.18
C VAL A 394 14.87 1.92 17.24
N TYR A 395 14.74 3.18 17.67
CA TYR A 395 15.61 3.75 18.69
C TYR A 395 14.89 4.80 19.55
N GLU A 396 15.34 4.93 20.82
CA GLU A 396 14.81 5.94 21.73
C GLU A 396 15.14 7.36 21.25
N HIS A 397 14.14 8.23 21.28
CA HIS A 397 14.30 9.63 20.95
C HIS A 397 13.19 10.49 21.57
N THR A 398 13.51 11.74 21.91
CA THR A 398 12.48 12.75 22.18
C THR A 398 11.65 12.99 20.93
N ILE A 399 10.33 13.12 21.07
CA ILE A 399 9.41 13.32 19.96
C ILE A 399 9.09 14.81 19.80
N PRO A 400 9.83 15.58 18.98
CA PRO A 400 9.46 16.95 18.65
C PRO A 400 8.28 16.99 17.70
N ALA A 401 7.62 18.13 17.52
CA ALA A 401 6.58 18.24 16.49
C ALA A 401 7.18 18.10 15.08
N VAL A 402 8.38 18.64 14.86
CA VAL A 402 9.15 18.48 13.61
C VAL A 402 10.54 17.97 13.96
N TYR A 403 10.92 16.85 13.37
CA TYR A 403 12.29 16.34 13.38
C TYR A 403 12.89 16.42 11.98
N ALA A 404 14.09 16.97 11.88
CA ALA A 404 14.82 17.01 10.61
C ALA A 404 16.30 16.64 10.80
N ARG A 405 16.83 15.78 9.93
CA ARG A 405 18.21 15.34 9.93
C ARG A 405 18.74 15.22 8.49
N TYR A 406 19.93 15.79 8.22
CA TYR A 406 20.57 15.77 6.91
C TYR A 406 19.58 16.15 5.78
N ALA A 407 18.98 17.33 5.90
CA ALA A 407 18.12 17.90 4.87
C ALA A 407 18.73 19.22 4.36
N ASP A 408 18.58 19.49 3.06
CA ASP A 408 18.97 20.74 2.43
C ASP A 408 17.77 21.39 1.74
N ASP A 409 17.58 22.69 1.94
CA ASP A 409 16.43 23.47 1.48
C ASP A 409 15.09 22.88 1.95
N LEU A 410 14.95 22.79 3.29
CA LEU A 410 13.72 22.35 3.95
C LEU A 410 12.94 23.56 4.48
N VAL A 411 11.70 23.70 4.05
CA VAL A 411 10.75 24.70 4.57
C VAL A 411 9.59 23.99 5.24
N VAL A 412 9.35 24.32 6.54
CA VAL A 412 8.20 23.78 7.30
C VAL A 412 7.45 24.95 7.92
N SER A 413 6.13 25.04 7.68
CA SER A 413 5.28 26.09 8.26
C SER A 413 3.89 25.58 8.62
N GLY A 414 3.31 26.14 9.68
CA GLY A 414 1.98 25.78 10.13
C GLY A 414 1.76 25.95 11.61
N ARG A 415 0.83 25.19 12.17
CA ARG A 415 0.43 25.24 13.57
C ARG A 415 0.52 23.88 14.22
N VAL A 416 0.85 23.86 15.51
CA VAL A 416 0.81 22.66 16.33
C VAL A 416 0.05 22.93 17.64
N GLN A 417 -0.90 22.06 17.93
CA GLN A 417 -1.60 21.98 19.20
C GLN A 417 -1.08 20.76 19.97
N TYR A 418 -0.96 20.90 21.29
CA TYR A 418 -0.60 19.80 22.17
C TYR A 418 -1.78 19.45 23.08
N GLU A 419 -2.13 18.17 23.09
CA GLU A 419 -3.07 17.60 24.05
C GLU A 419 -2.31 16.65 24.99
N GLU A 420 -2.66 16.64 26.29
CA GLU A 420 -1.99 15.78 27.27
C GLU A 420 -1.92 14.30 26.80
N PRO A 421 -0.81 13.58 27.01
CA PRO A 421 0.37 13.96 27.79
C PRO A 421 1.44 14.77 27.02
N TYR A 422 1.22 15.08 25.75
CA TYR A 422 2.16 15.88 24.97
C TYR A 422 2.15 17.35 25.40
N ASN A 423 3.31 17.94 25.55
CA ASN A 423 3.50 19.34 25.87
C ASN A 423 4.84 19.85 25.33
N VAL A 424 4.99 21.16 25.20
CA VAL A 424 6.17 21.77 24.58
C VAL A 424 7.47 21.56 25.39
N GLU A 425 7.39 21.25 26.68
CA GLU A 425 8.58 21.01 27.51
C GLU A 425 9.20 19.64 27.20
N ASN A 426 8.37 18.63 27.01
CA ASN A 426 8.80 17.26 26.71
C ASN A 426 8.83 16.99 25.19
N ASN A 427 8.02 17.72 24.42
CA ASN A 427 7.88 17.57 22.97
C ASN A 427 8.17 18.93 22.31
N PRO A 428 9.43 19.30 22.07
CA PRO A 428 9.76 20.62 21.52
C PRO A 428 9.16 20.83 20.15
N LEU A 429 8.96 22.09 19.75
CA LEU A 429 8.42 22.43 18.44
C LEU A 429 9.24 21.87 17.30
N GLN A 430 10.56 21.82 17.47
CA GLN A 430 11.45 21.30 16.45
C GLN A 430 12.76 20.78 17.05
N GLN A 431 13.36 19.82 16.34
CA GLN A 431 14.74 19.40 16.53
C GLN A 431 15.36 19.23 15.15
N VAL A 432 16.52 19.85 14.93
CA VAL A 432 17.18 19.91 13.61
C VAL A 432 18.65 19.52 13.78
N GLU A 433 19.12 18.56 12.99
CA GLU A 433 20.45 18.00 13.05
C GLU A 433 21.12 17.98 11.66
N ASN A 434 22.26 18.61 11.53
CA ASN A 434 23.07 18.60 10.31
C ASN A 434 22.32 19.02 9.03
N CYS A 435 21.31 19.88 9.15
CA CYS A 435 20.57 20.40 8.02
C CYS A 435 21.18 21.70 7.50
N LYS A 436 20.94 22.00 6.22
CA LYS A 436 21.34 23.22 5.53
C LYS A 436 20.11 23.97 5.02
N ASN A 437 20.19 25.28 4.88
CA ASN A 437 19.14 26.13 4.30
C ASN A 437 17.73 25.82 4.82
N THR A 438 17.60 25.49 6.11
CA THR A 438 16.34 25.02 6.73
C THR A 438 15.60 26.16 7.42
N GLN A 439 14.31 26.27 7.16
CA GLN A 439 13.39 27.23 7.74
C GLN A 439 12.19 26.52 8.36
N ILE A 440 12.07 26.51 9.69
CA ILE A 440 10.94 25.92 10.40
C ILE A 440 10.21 27.01 11.17
N SER A 441 8.95 27.25 10.84
CA SER A 441 8.08 28.28 11.43
C SER A 441 6.75 27.70 11.92
N MET A 442 6.83 26.68 12.78
CA MET A 442 5.66 26.13 13.46
C MET A 442 5.23 27.01 14.62
N GLN A 443 3.94 27.32 14.71
CA GLN A 443 3.35 28.10 15.77
C GLN A 443 2.56 27.19 16.71
N LYS A 444 2.87 27.30 18.03
CA LYS A 444 2.06 26.66 19.06
C LYS A 444 0.74 27.41 19.20
N VAL A 445 -0.40 26.71 19.17
CA VAL A 445 -1.75 27.22 19.41
C VAL A 445 -2.34 26.61 20.67
#